data_edf33752d93b6d5c5e431ba53b4087bf
#
_entry.id   edf33752d93b6d5c5e431ba53b4087bf
#
_cell.length_a   1.000
_cell.length_b   1.000
_cell.length_c   1.000
_cell.angle_alpha   90.00
_cell.angle_beta   90.00
_cell.angle_gamma   90.00
#
_symmetry.space_group_name_H-M   'P 1'
#
loop_
_entity.id
_entity.type
_entity.pdbx_description
1 polymer ?
#
loop_
_entity_poly.entity_id
_entity_poly.type
_entity_poly.pdbx_seq_one_letter_code
_entity_poly.pdbx_strand_id
1 'polypeptide(L)'
;MCVKKIVPSEQRDYHKGRLTHGSSITMEGELVGIIGGTGLGDALAQRLTDAKLHDVDTPFGKPSAPIMVGAIGQKRIAFLNRHGKGHKLAPSEVPFAANIFAMKKLGVHTVIGSGAVGSLREEIVPGELVVVDQFIDKTFRRISTFFTGFAVVHCEMAEPVCSRVSQVLIDAAKEIDVMTHPDGTYVCMEGPQFSSRAESLMHRGWGGDLIGMTAMPEAKLAREAQICYALIALVSDYDCWRPHHAKKVKQSLLQEIMANLQAATNNCLKLIETVLAGEAELVSEDCPCRKSLELAVWTDKSQISAADKKKLAVLFE
;
A
#
# COMPACT_ATOMS: atom_id res chain seq x y z
N MET A 1 -28.31 32.53 17.16
CA MET A 1 -27.13 33.15 16.51
C MET A 1 -26.04 33.27 17.54
N CYS A 2 -25.06 32.38 17.51
CA CYS A 2 -23.77 32.58 18.16
C CYS A 2 -22.79 31.57 17.50
N VAL A 3 -22.01 32.12 16.56
CA VAL A 3 -20.97 31.37 15.86
C VAL A 3 -19.72 31.38 16.76
N LYS A 4 -19.34 30.25 17.33
CA LYS A 4 -18.06 30.12 18.01
C LYS A 4 -16.95 29.95 16.99
N LYS A 5 -16.02 30.91 16.97
CA LYS A 5 -14.78 30.90 16.20
C LYS A 5 -13.92 29.72 16.59
N ILE A 6 -13.51 28.91 15.61
CA ILE A 6 -12.48 27.89 15.73
C ILE A 6 -11.12 28.61 15.67
N VAL A 7 -10.33 28.45 16.70
CA VAL A 7 -8.95 28.98 16.80
C VAL A 7 -8.03 28.08 15.96
N PRO A 8 -7.13 28.64 15.10
CA PRO A 8 -6.19 27.84 14.33
C PRO A 8 -5.08 27.31 15.24
N SER A 9 -4.78 26.02 15.11
CA SER A 9 -3.62 25.37 15.74
C SER A 9 -2.32 25.90 15.15
N GLU A 10 -1.38 26.22 16.03
CA GLU A 10 -0.06 26.75 15.76
C GLU A 10 0.73 25.92 14.73
N GLN A 11 1.22 26.61 13.69
CA GLN A 11 2.23 26.13 12.78
C GLN A 11 3.56 25.95 13.53
N ARG A 12 4.02 24.71 13.71
CA ARG A 12 5.41 24.44 14.05
C ARG A 12 6.24 24.46 12.78
N ASP A 13 7.14 25.44 12.70
CA ASP A 13 8.13 25.57 11.65
C ASP A 13 9.11 24.37 11.67
N TYR A 14 9.06 23.55 10.61
CA TYR A 14 10.12 22.58 10.34
C TYR A 14 11.32 23.30 9.74
N HIS A 15 12.43 23.33 10.44
CA HIS A 15 13.70 23.89 9.99
C HIS A 15 14.09 23.39 8.60
N LYS A 16 14.37 24.35 7.72
CA LYS A 16 14.93 24.13 6.37
C LYS A 16 16.33 23.53 6.49
N GLY A 17 16.42 22.20 6.41
CA GLY A 17 17.69 21.49 6.17
C GLY A 17 18.10 21.68 4.71
N ARG A 18 19.34 22.10 4.51
CA ARG A 18 20.00 22.35 3.21
C ARG A 18 20.00 21.08 2.37
N LEU A 19 19.43 21.13 1.16
CA LEU A 19 19.50 20.07 0.15
C LEU A 19 20.94 19.90 -0.33
N THR A 20 21.55 18.78 -0.02
CA THR A 20 22.80 18.35 -0.63
C THR A 20 22.49 17.45 -1.84
N HIS A 21 22.96 17.85 -3.01
CA HIS A 21 22.86 17.09 -4.25
C HIS A 21 23.88 15.94 -4.25
N GLY A 22 23.37 14.73 -4.55
CA GLY A 22 24.11 13.69 -5.27
C GLY A 22 25.26 13.00 -4.54
N SER A 23 24.96 11.95 -3.75
CA SER A 23 25.88 10.83 -3.57
C SER A 23 25.07 9.54 -3.72
N SER A 24 25.62 8.57 -4.45
CA SER A 24 25.10 7.20 -4.50
C SER A 24 25.02 6.65 -3.07
N ILE A 25 23.83 6.46 -2.58
CA ILE A 25 23.60 5.94 -1.22
C ILE A 25 23.72 4.42 -1.32
N THR A 26 24.91 3.89 -1.15
CA THR A 26 25.09 2.49 -0.74
C THR A 26 24.67 2.41 0.72
N MET A 27 23.41 2.07 0.93
CA MET A 27 22.84 1.91 2.27
C MET A 27 22.99 0.44 2.66
N GLU A 28 23.93 0.11 3.50
CA GLU A 28 24.10 -1.22 4.08
C GLU A 28 22.85 -1.58 4.90
N GLY A 29 22.22 -2.73 4.59
CA GLY A 29 21.05 -3.29 5.27
C GLY A 29 19.80 -3.36 4.39
N GLU A 30 18.99 -4.38 4.66
CA GLU A 30 17.70 -4.62 3.98
C GLU A 30 16.72 -3.47 4.19
N LEU A 31 16.18 -2.92 3.10
CA LEU A 31 15.21 -1.83 3.13
C LEU A 31 13.81 -2.37 2.81
N VAL A 32 12.90 -2.27 3.79
CA VAL A 32 11.50 -2.68 3.63
C VAL A 32 10.63 -1.46 3.33
N GLY A 33 9.86 -1.52 2.26
CA GLY A 33 8.88 -0.50 1.91
C GLY A 33 7.57 -0.66 2.69
N ILE A 34 7.03 0.44 3.16
CA ILE A 34 5.67 0.50 3.72
C ILE A 34 4.90 1.56 2.94
N ILE A 35 3.76 1.17 2.36
CA ILE A 35 2.86 2.10 1.67
C ILE A 35 1.53 2.13 2.42
N GLY A 36 1.18 3.28 3.01
CA GLY A 36 0.00 3.39 3.85
C GLY A 36 -0.86 4.63 3.58
N GLY A 37 -2.06 4.61 4.15
CA GLY A 37 -2.93 5.78 4.24
C GLY A 37 -2.47 6.77 5.32
N THR A 38 -3.20 7.88 5.45
CA THR A 38 -2.81 9.04 6.26
C THR A 38 -2.59 8.71 7.75
N GLY A 39 -3.44 7.87 8.36
CA GLY A 39 -3.32 7.57 9.79
C GLY A 39 -2.09 6.74 10.17
N LEU A 40 -1.71 5.78 9.32
CA LEU A 40 -0.54 4.94 9.54
C LEU A 40 0.77 5.75 9.39
N GLY A 41 0.79 6.70 8.43
CA GLY A 41 1.98 7.49 8.15
C GLY A 41 2.44 8.37 9.30
N ASP A 42 1.51 9.08 9.91
CA ASP A 42 1.81 9.97 11.02
C ASP A 42 2.30 9.17 12.25
N ALA A 43 1.71 7.99 12.47
CA ALA A 43 2.10 7.10 13.55
C ALA A 43 3.50 6.49 13.35
N LEU A 44 3.82 6.03 12.14
CA LEU A 44 5.14 5.49 11.80
C LEU A 44 6.23 6.58 11.84
N ALA A 45 5.93 7.79 11.34
CA ALA A 45 6.88 8.90 11.35
C ALA A 45 7.40 9.25 12.76
N GLN A 46 6.56 9.07 13.78
CA GLN A 46 6.94 9.31 15.19
C GLN A 46 7.85 8.22 15.77
N ARG A 47 7.92 7.05 15.12
CA ARG A 47 8.67 5.87 15.58
C ARG A 47 9.98 5.65 14.85
N LEU A 48 10.15 6.31 13.71
CA LEU A 48 11.38 6.20 12.92
C LEU A 48 12.52 6.97 13.58
N THR A 49 13.64 6.30 13.80
CA THR A 49 14.91 6.93 14.12
C THR A 49 15.67 7.28 12.84
N ASP A 50 16.51 8.32 12.90
CA ASP A 50 17.34 8.79 11.78
C ASP A 50 16.56 9.06 10.48
N ALA A 51 15.29 9.46 10.61
CA ALA A 51 14.39 9.66 9.50
C ALA A 51 14.85 10.78 8.56
N LYS A 52 14.94 10.46 7.26
CA LYS A 52 15.26 11.41 6.18
C LYS A 52 14.22 11.33 5.08
N LEU A 53 13.86 12.47 4.51
CA LEU A 53 12.97 12.56 3.36
C LEU A 53 13.77 12.47 2.07
N HIS A 54 13.37 11.59 1.17
CA HIS A 54 13.95 11.39 -0.14
C HIS A 54 12.95 11.82 -1.22
N ASP A 55 13.33 12.84 -1.96
CA ASP A 55 12.61 13.30 -3.15
C ASP A 55 13.13 12.52 -4.37
N VAL A 56 12.37 11.57 -4.86
CA VAL A 56 12.80 10.63 -5.90
C VAL A 56 12.15 10.98 -7.22
N ASP A 57 12.98 11.29 -8.24
CA ASP A 57 12.52 11.44 -9.62
C ASP A 57 12.35 10.09 -10.29
N THR A 58 11.22 9.91 -11.00
CA THR A 58 10.94 8.70 -11.76
C THR A 58 10.52 9.03 -13.19
N PRO A 59 10.66 8.07 -14.12
CA PRO A 59 10.14 8.22 -15.48
C PRO A 59 8.62 8.38 -15.58
N PHE A 60 7.91 8.11 -14.47
CA PHE A 60 6.45 8.14 -14.35
C PHE A 60 5.95 9.38 -13.59
N GLY A 61 6.80 10.37 -13.37
CA GLY A 61 6.53 11.55 -12.58
C GLY A 61 7.00 11.43 -11.13
N LYS A 62 6.54 12.34 -10.30
CA LYS A 62 6.84 12.32 -8.86
C LYS A 62 5.94 11.33 -8.12
N PRO A 63 6.45 10.64 -7.09
CA PRO A 63 5.62 9.91 -6.14
C PRO A 63 4.59 10.78 -5.43
N SER A 64 3.61 10.15 -4.78
CA SER A 64 2.55 10.84 -4.01
C SER A 64 3.10 11.79 -2.95
N ALA A 65 4.25 11.49 -2.40
CA ALA A 65 4.97 12.28 -1.40
C ALA A 65 6.47 11.94 -1.45
N PRO A 66 7.35 12.76 -0.86
CA PRO A 66 8.72 12.35 -0.54
C PRO A 66 8.70 11.08 0.31
N ILE A 67 9.60 10.14 0.01
CA ILE A 67 9.70 8.87 0.75
C ILE A 67 10.52 9.10 2.01
N MET A 68 9.96 8.74 3.15
CA MET A 68 10.64 8.82 4.44
C MET A 68 11.43 7.54 4.66
N VAL A 69 12.75 7.64 4.80
CA VAL A 69 13.63 6.52 5.12
C VAL A 69 14.20 6.69 6.51
N GLY A 70 14.10 5.67 7.34
CA GLY A 70 14.59 5.65 8.71
C GLY A 70 14.73 4.22 9.22
N ALA A 71 14.81 4.03 10.53
CA ALA A 71 14.89 2.71 11.14
C ALA A 71 13.84 2.52 12.24
N ILE A 72 13.36 1.28 12.37
CA ILE A 72 12.63 0.78 13.55
C ILE A 72 13.38 -0.46 14.04
N GLY A 73 13.92 -0.39 15.27
CA GLY A 73 14.82 -1.43 15.75
C GLY A 73 16.05 -1.57 14.86
N GLN A 74 16.30 -2.77 14.36
CA GLN A 74 17.42 -3.07 13.45
C GLN A 74 17.03 -3.01 11.96
N LYS A 75 15.75 -2.87 11.63
CA LYS A 75 15.27 -2.87 10.24
C LYS A 75 15.12 -1.46 9.70
N ARG A 76 15.57 -1.29 8.47
CA ARG A 76 15.43 -0.02 7.73
C ARG A 76 14.13 -0.01 6.94
N ILE A 77 13.48 1.14 6.91
CA ILE A 77 12.15 1.29 6.35
C ILE A 77 12.11 2.47 5.40
N ALA A 78 11.48 2.28 4.26
CA ALA A 78 11.05 3.34 3.35
C ALA A 78 9.53 3.48 3.45
N PHE A 79 9.04 4.56 4.03
CA PHE A 79 7.61 4.83 4.17
C PHE A 79 7.13 5.84 3.11
N LEU A 80 6.01 5.51 2.45
CA LEU A 80 5.32 6.38 1.51
C LEU A 80 3.85 6.56 1.89
N ASN A 81 3.42 7.82 2.02
CA ASN A 81 2.00 8.16 2.14
C ASN A 81 1.34 8.10 0.75
N ARG A 82 0.48 7.07 0.52
CA ARG A 82 -0.16 6.81 -0.78
C ARG A 82 -0.97 7.98 -1.32
N HIS A 83 -1.70 8.69 -0.47
CA HIS A 83 -2.58 9.79 -0.86
C HIS A 83 -1.93 11.17 -0.73
N GLY A 84 -0.61 11.21 -0.49
CA GLY A 84 0.12 12.47 -0.29
C GLY A 84 -0.21 13.16 1.04
N LYS A 85 0.44 14.29 1.27
CA LYS A 85 0.21 15.10 2.48
C LYS A 85 -1.22 15.65 2.51
N GLY A 86 -1.93 15.39 3.60
CA GLY A 86 -3.30 15.89 3.79
C GLY A 86 -4.35 15.14 2.98
N HIS A 87 -4.07 13.93 2.49
CA HIS A 87 -5.01 13.07 1.76
C HIS A 87 -5.64 13.76 0.54
N LYS A 88 -4.82 14.42 -0.28
CA LYS A 88 -5.30 15.24 -1.40
C LYS A 88 -5.53 14.47 -2.69
N LEU A 89 -4.87 13.31 -2.85
CA LEU A 89 -4.99 12.49 -4.06
C LEU A 89 -6.15 11.51 -3.90
N ALA A 90 -7.13 11.59 -4.78
CA ALA A 90 -8.15 10.56 -4.90
C ALA A 90 -7.52 9.22 -5.35
N PRO A 91 -8.17 8.06 -5.13
CA PRO A 91 -7.60 6.76 -5.50
C PRO A 91 -7.12 6.66 -6.94
N SER A 92 -7.85 7.26 -7.90
CA SER A 92 -7.47 7.24 -9.33
C SER A 92 -6.38 8.27 -9.69
N GLU A 93 -6.05 9.20 -8.78
CA GLU A 93 -5.01 10.21 -8.99
C GLU A 93 -3.67 9.82 -8.36
N VAL A 94 -3.66 8.74 -7.57
CA VAL A 94 -2.43 8.22 -6.98
C VAL A 94 -1.47 7.80 -8.10
N PRO A 95 -0.23 8.32 -8.14
CA PRO A 95 0.77 7.98 -9.15
C PRO A 95 1.42 6.63 -8.83
N PHE A 96 0.67 5.53 -8.90
CA PHE A 96 1.10 4.19 -8.49
C PHE A 96 2.41 3.76 -9.15
N ALA A 97 2.56 4.02 -10.46
CA ALA A 97 3.80 3.69 -11.17
C ALA A 97 5.00 4.46 -10.62
N ALA A 98 4.85 5.77 -10.35
CA ALA A 98 5.91 6.55 -9.74
C ALA A 98 6.23 6.07 -8.31
N ASN A 99 5.19 5.70 -7.53
CA ASN A 99 5.35 5.22 -6.16
C ASN A 99 6.18 3.93 -6.10
N ILE A 100 5.78 2.91 -6.85
CA ILE A 100 6.46 1.60 -6.86
C ILE A 100 7.87 1.72 -7.49
N PHE A 101 7.99 2.47 -8.59
CA PHE A 101 9.30 2.70 -9.21
C PHE A 101 10.29 3.41 -8.26
N ALA A 102 9.81 4.41 -7.50
CA ALA A 102 10.64 5.11 -6.53
C ALA A 102 11.08 4.22 -5.37
N MET A 103 10.19 3.33 -4.88
CA MET A 103 10.55 2.30 -3.89
C MET A 103 11.66 1.39 -4.43
N LYS A 104 11.49 0.85 -5.65
CA LYS A 104 12.51 0.02 -6.29
C LYS A 104 13.84 0.76 -6.47
N LYS A 105 13.80 2.02 -6.90
CA LYS A 105 14.99 2.87 -7.10
C LYS A 105 15.76 3.16 -5.80
N LEU A 106 15.09 3.13 -4.64
CA LEU A 106 15.71 3.22 -3.32
C LEU A 106 16.28 1.89 -2.82
N GLY A 107 16.15 0.80 -3.58
CA GLY A 107 16.61 -0.53 -3.18
C GLY A 107 15.60 -1.30 -2.33
N VAL A 108 14.31 -0.94 -2.37
CA VAL A 108 13.25 -1.70 -1.71
C VAL A 108 12.95 -2.95 -2.53
N HIS A 109 12.98 -4.11 -1.86
CA HIS A 109 12.66 -5.41 -2.46
C HIS A 109 11.43 -6.09 -1.85
N THR A 110 10.91 -5.55 -0.76
CA THR A 110 9.68 -5.99 -0.12
C THR A 110 8.83 -4.78 0.23
N VAL A 111 7.55 -4.80 -0.14
CA VAL A 111 6.58 -3.76 0.20
C VAL A 111 5.42 -4.37 0.96
N ILE A 112 5.12 -3.81 2.13
CA ILE A 112 3.90 -4.05 2.89
C ILE A 112 2.97 -2.88 2.64
N GLY A 113 1.91 -3.11 1.88
CA GLY A 113 0.82 -2.17 1.69
C GLY A 113 -0.19 -2.23 2.82
N SER A 114 -0.87 -1.11 3.09
CA SER A 114 -2.07 -1.11 3.95
C SER A 114 -3.14 -0.20 3.37
N GLY A 115 -4.41 -0.53 3.64
CA GLY A 115 -5.53 0.28 3.17
C GLY A 115 -6.83 -0.02 3.90
N ALA A 116 -7.67 1.01 4.09
CA ALA A 116 -9.01 0.86 4.63
C ALA A 116 -9.93 0.16 3.63
N VAL A 117 -10.77 -0.74 4.12
CA VAL A 117 -11.70 -1.55 3.32
C VAL A 117 -13.06 -1.66 4.01
N GLY A 118 -14.12 -1.84 3.22
CA GLY A 118 -15.38 -2.37 3.68
C GLY A 118 -15.35 -3.91 3.66
N SER A 119 -15.95 -4.55 4.66
CA SER A 119 -16.16 -5.99 4.66
C SER A 119 -17.38 -6.36 3.80
N LEU A 120 -17.22 -7.39 3.00
CA LEU A 120 -18.27 -8.03 2.22
C LEU A 120 -18.76 -9.34 2.88
N ARG A 121 -18.28 -9.67 4.08
CA ARG A 121 -18.60 -10.87 4.85
C ARG A 121 -19.07 -10.51 6.26
N GLU A 122 -19.94 -11.35 6.83
CA GLU A 122 -20.41 -11.13 8.21
C GLU A 122 -19.34 -11.47 9.24
N GLU A 123 -18.51 -12.47 8.95
CA GLU A 123 -17.46 -13.00 9.80
C GLU A 123 -16.22 -12.11 9.89
N ILE A 124 -16.00 -11.22 8.91
CA ILE A 124 -14.91 -10.25 8.92
C ILE A 124 -15.43 -8.95 9.54
N VAL A 125 -15.14 -8.75 10.81
CA VAL A 125 -15.76 -7.69 11.62
C VAL A 125 -14.98 -6.36 11.50
N PRO A 126 -15.65 -5.20 11.45
CA PRO A 126 -14.99 -3.90 11.50
C PRO A 126 -14.09 -3.73 12.71
N GLY A 127 -12.87 -3.25 12.50
CA GLY A 127 -11.80 -3.16 13.50
C GLY A 127 -10.74 -4.26 13.38
N GLU A 128 -11.03 -5.34 12.65
CA GLU A 128 -10.12 -6.45 12.39
C GLU A 128 -9.21 -6.18 11.20
N LEU A 129 -8.21 -7.05 11.02
CA LEU A 129 -7.27 -7.02 9.91
C LEU A 129 -7.48 -8.24 9.00
N VAL A 130 -7.13 -8.09 7.73
CA VAL A 130 -7.06 -9.20 6.78
C VAL A 130 -5.74 -9.14 6.04
N VAL A 131 -5.00 -10.23 6.00
CA VAL A 131 -3.85 -10.38 5.09
C VAL A 131 -4.40 -10.85 3.76
N VAL A 132 -4.44 -9.94 2.78
CA VAL A 132 -5.06 -10.19 1.48
C VAL A 132 -4.23 -11.17 0.68
N ASP A 133 -4.86 -12.15 0.07
CA ASP A 133 -4.22 -13.17 -0.78
C ASP A 133 -4.64 -13.08 -2.24
N GLN A 134 -5.84 -12.56 -2.55
CA GLN A 134 -6.38 -12.47 -3.90
C GLN A 134 -7.02 -11.12 -4.22
N PHE A 135 -7.10 -10.80 -5.52
CA PHE A 135 -7.68 -9.55 -6.00
C PHE A 135 -8.66 -9.77 -7.16
N ILE A 136 -9.75 -9.01 -7.14
CA ILE A 136 -10.60 -8.75 -8.31
C ILE A 136 -10.41 -7.27 -8.68
N ASP A 137 -9.75 -7.01 -9.81
CA ASP A 137 -9.45 -5.65 -10.26
C ASP A 137 -10.56 -5.08 -11.15
N LYS A 138 -11.22 -4.04 -10.66
CA LYS A 138 -12.23 -3.26 -11.40
C LYS A 138 -11.76 -1.84 -11.71
N THR A 139 -10.46 -1.58 -11.59
CA THR A 139 -9.91 -0.26 -11.95
C THR A 139 -9.71 -0.16 -13.46
N PHE A 140 -9.91 1.04 -14.05
CA PHE A 140 -9.88 1.23 -15.50
C PHE A 140 -9.27 2.56 -15.96
N ARG A 141 -8.87 3.44 -15.03
CA ARG A 141 -8.29 4.76 -15.35
C ARG A 141 -6.82 4.89 -15.01
N ARG A 142 -6.22 3.85 -14.44
CA ARG A 142 -4.88 3.90 -13.82
C ARG A 142 -3.83 3.31 -14.74
N ILE A 143 -2.60 3.82 -14.67
CA ILE A 143 -1.44 3.18 -15.31
C ILE A 143 -1.15 1.88 -14.54
N SER A 144 -1.31 0.73 -15.21
CA SER A 144 -1.20 -0.59 -14.59
C SER A 144 0.03 -1.40 -15.05
N THR A 145 0.93 -0.80 -15.84
CA THR A 145 2.19 -1.39 -16.28
C THR A 145 3.25 -0.32 -16.51
N PHE A 146 4.52 -0.67 -16.25
CA PHE A 146 5.66 0.20 -16.57
C PHE A 146 6.03 0.18 -18.06
N PHE A 147 5.54 -0.78 -18.82
CA PHE A 147 6.05 -1.12 -20.14
C PHE A 147 5.23 -0.58 -21.30
N THR A 148 4.24 0.29 -21.03
CA THR A 148 3.41 0.90 -22.07
C THR A 148 4.25 1.61 -23.12
N GLY A 149 4.06 1.20 -24.40
CA GLY A 149 4.64 1.87 -25.56
C GLY A 149 6.01 1.36 -26.01
N PHE A 150 6.64 0.42 -25.28
CA PHE A 150 7.95 -0.09 -25.67
C PHE A 150 8.20 -1.59 -25.45
N ALA A 151 7.40 -2.27 -24.64
CA ALA A 151 7.49 -3.71 -24.49
C ALA A 151 6.14 -4.31 -24.08
N VAL A 152 5.90 -5.56 -24.44
CA VAL A 152 4.79 -6.37 -23.95
C VAL A 152 5.32 -7.28 -22.84
N VAL A 153 4.76 -7.12 -21.65
CA VAL A 153 5.17 -7.89 -20.48
C VAL A 153 3.92 -8.51 -19.85
N HIS A 154 3.94 -9.83 -19.68
CA HIS A 154 2.85 -10.60 -19.09
C HIS A 154 3.37 -11.30 -17.82
N CYS A 155 3.40 -10.56 -16.71
CA CYS A 155 3.69 -11.15 -15.41
C CYS A 155 2.57 -12.08 -14.96
N GLU A 156 2.96 -13.18 -14.35
CA GLU A 156 2.04 -14.11 -13.72
C GLU A 156 1.38 -13.42 -12.49
N MET A 157 0.05 -13.60 -12.32
CA MET A 157 -0.78 -12.99 -11.28
C MET A 157 -1.76 -13.99 -10.63
N ALA A 158 -1.57 -15.32 -10.80
CA ALA A 158 -2.40 -16.30 -10.09
C ALA A 158 -2.14 -16.23 -8.58
N GLU A 159 -0.88 -16.01 -8.20
CA GLU A 159 -0.47 -15.73 -6.82
C GLU A 159 0.01 -14.27 -6.73
N PRO A 160 -0.91 -13.30 -6.57
CA PRO A 160 -0.60 -11.88 -6.76
C PRO A 160 0.21 -11.26 -5.61
N VAL A 161 0.26 -11.92 -4.46
CA VAL A 161 1.02 -11.50 -3.27
C VAL A 161 2.18 -12.46 -2.98
N CYS A 162 3.11 -12.02 -2.16
CA CYS A 162 4.22 -12.85 -1.70
C CYS A 162 3.77 -13.68 -0.49
N SER A 163 3.52 -14.98 -0.68
CA SER A 163 3.08 -15.91 0.38
C SER A 163 4.03 -15.94 1.59
N ARG A 164 5.36 -15.82 1.35
CA ARG A 164 6.35 -15.76 2.42
C ARG A 164 6.15 -14.53 3.32
N VAL A 165 5.97 -13.33 2.73
CA VAL A 165 5.74 -12.10 3.51
C VAL A 165 4.37 -12.13 4.18
N SER A 166 3.34 -12.64 3.50
CA SER A 166 2.02 -12.83 4.09
C SER A 166 2.06 -13.75 5.31
N GLN A 167 2.82 -14.87 5.23
CA GLN A 167 2.98 -15.77 6.37
C GLN A 167 3.66 -15.10 7.57
N VAL A 168 4.69 -14.28 7.34
CA VAL A 168 5.34 -13.49 8.43
C VAL A 168 4.33 -12.57 9.12
N LEU A 169 3.45 -11.91 8.34
CA LEU A 169 2.40 -11.06 8.90
C LEU A 169 1.40 -11.87 9.73
N ILE A 170 0.95 -13.02 9.22
CA ILE A 170 -0.01 -13.90 9.90
C ILE A 170 0.56 -14.44 11.23
N ASP A 171 1.83 -14.84 11.23
CA ASP A 171 2.45 -15.41 12.42
C ASP A 171 2.68 -14.32 13.48
N ALA A 172 3.16 -13.14 13.09
CA ALA A 172 3.31 -12.01 14.00
C ALA A 172 1.96 -11.54 14.59
N ALA A 173 0.87 -11.63 13.82
CA ALA A 173 -0.46 -11.30 14.32
C ALA A 173 -0.92 -12.22 15.45
N LYS A 174 -0.58 -13.52 15.38
CA LYS A 174 -0.87 -14.49 16.46
C LYS A 174 -0.12 -14.18 17.75
N GLU A 175 1.10 -13.66 17.64
CA GLU A 175 1.94 -13.31 18.80
C GLU A 175 1.38 -12.14 19.62
N ILE A 176 0.67 -11.23 18.98
CA ILE A 176 0.20 -9.97 19.58
C ILE A 176 -1.29 -9.93 19.90
N ASP A 177 -1.99 -11.05 19.74
CA ASP A 177 -3.45 -11.16 19.96
C ASP A 177 -4.25 -10.08 19.20
N VAL A 178 -3.91 -9.88 17.91
CA VAL A 178 -4.68 -9.03 16.99
C VAL A 178 -5.48 -9.93 16.07
N MET A 179 -6.81 -9.81 16.12
CA MET A 179 -7.68 -10.58 15.23
C MET A 179 -7.35 -10.23 13.77
N THR A 180 -6.80 -11.23 13.08
CA THR A 180 -6.32 -11.10 11.72
C THR A 180 -6.74 -12.34 10.92
N HIS A 181 -7.48 -12.12 9.84
CA HIS A 181 -7.84 -13.16 8.90
C HIS A 181 -6.64 -13.44 7.98
N PRO A 182 -6.28 -14.72 7.79
CA PRO A 182 -5.06 -15.10 7.05
C PRO A 182 -5.18 -14.97 5.53
N ASP A 183 -6.38 -14.83 5.02
CA ASP A 183 -6.72 -14.74 3.60
C ASP A 183 -7.94 -13.86 3.38
N GLY A 184 -8.15 -13.41 2.16
CA GLY A 184 -9.33 -12.70 1.73
C GLY A 184 -9.17 -12.06 0.35
N THR A 185 -10.19 -12.26 -0.50
CA THR A 185 -10.26 -11.68 -1.84
C THR A 185 -10.68 -10.21 -1.79
N TYR A 186 -9.78 -9.34 -2.19
CA TYR A 186 -10.00 -7.88 -2.23
C TYR A 186 -10.54 -7.46 -3.60
N VAL A 187 -11.76 -6.95 -3.65
CA VAL A 187 -12.30 -6.26 -4.84
C VAL A 187 -11.79 -4.82 -4.85
N CYS A 188 -11.01 -4.45 -5.87
CA CYS A 188 -10.50 -3.10 -6.04
C CYS A 188 -11.38 -2.30 -7.00
N MET A 189 -12.20 -1.41 -6.48
CA MET A 189 -13.02 -0.50 -7.28
C MET A 189 -12.27 0.78 -7.64
N GLU A 190 -12.73 1.47 -8.70
CA GLU A 190 -12.08 2.71 -9.15
C GLU A 190 -12.21 3.84 -8.12
N GLY A 191 -13.39 4.03 -7.53
CA GLY A 191 -13.70 5.19 -6.71
C GLY A 191 -13.83 6.50 -7.53
N PRO A 192 -13.86 7.69 -6.89
CA PRO A 192 -13.82 7.93 -5.44
C PRO A 192 -15.15 7.68 -4.72
N GLN A 193 -16.27 7.44 -5.45
CA GLN A 193 -17.55 7.10 -4.86
C GLN A 193 -17.52 5.67 -4.31
N PHE A 194 -18.26 5.45 -3.22
CA PHE A 194 -18.50 4.12 -2.69
C PHE A 194 -19.47 3.32 -3.55
N SER A 195 -19.54 2.01 -3.32
CA SER A 195 -20.47 1.12 -3.99
C SER A 195 -21.92 1.54 -3.80
N SER A 196 -22.74 1.38 -4.84
CA SER A 196 -24.18 1.22 -4.66
C SER A 196 -24.46 -0.14 -4.01
N ARG A 197 -25.64 -0.31 -3.39
CA ARG A 197 -26.03 -1.59 -2.80
C ARG A 197 -26.03 -2.73 -3.82
N ALA A 198 -26.43 -2.47 -5.04
CA ALA A 198 -26.42 -3.46 -6.11
C ALA A 198 -24.99 -3.91 -6.46
N GLU A 199 -24.03 -2.97 -6.53
CA GLU A 199 -22.62 -3.30 -6.73
C GLU A 199 -22.05 -4.08 -5.56
N SER A 200 -22.35 -3.69 -4.33
CA SER A 200 -21.91 -4.39 -3.13
C SER A 200 -22.40 -5.86 -3.10
N LEU A 201 -23.67 -6.08 -3.40
CA LEU A 201 -24.23 -7.45 -3.53
C LEU A 201 -23.60 -8.23 -4.68
N MET A 202 -23.33 -7.58 -5.81
CA MET A 202 -22.62 -8.17 -6.95
C MET A 202 -21.21 -8.61 -6.57
N HIS A 203 -20.45 -7.74 -5.89
CA HIS A 203 -19.10 -8.06 -5.44
C HIS A 203 -19.06 -9.24 -4.48
N ARG A 204 -20.03 -9.33 -3.55
CA ARG A 204 -20.23 -10.51 -2.70
C ARG A 204 -20.49 -11.78 -3.54
N GLY A 205 -21.36 -11.67 -4.53
CA GLY A 205 -21.69 -12.78 -5.43
C GLY A 205 -20.49 -13.26 -6.28
N TRP A 206 -19.51 -12.41 -6.53
CA TRP A 206 -18.27 -12.76 -7.22
C TRP A 206 -17.25 -13.47 -6.33
N GLY A 207 -17.52 -13.62 -5.05
CA GLY A 207 -16.57 -14.19 -4.10
C GLY A 207 -15.63 -13.17 -3.48
N GLY A 208 -15.91 -11.86 -3.58
CA GLY A 208 -15.16 -10.84 -2.87
C GLY A 208 -15.44 -10.91 -1.36
N ASP A 209 -14.40 -10.75 -0.56
CA ASP A 209 -14.47 -10.69 0.91
C ASP A 209 -14.35 -9.26 1.42
N LEU A 210 -13.62 -8.44 0.67
CA LEU A 210 -13.31 -7.05 0.98
C LEU A 210 -13.56 -6.16 -0.23
N ILE A 211 -13.88 -4.90 0.02
CA ILE A 211 -13.99 -3.84 -0.99
C ILE A 211 -13.13 -2.65 -0.63
N GLY A 212 -12.31 -2.20 -1.56
CA GLY A 212 -11.47 -1.02 -1.37
C GLY A 212 -11.08 -0.37 -2.69
N MET A 213 -10.16 0.59 -2.65
CA MET A 213 -9.88 1.43 -3.82
C MET A 213 -8.39 1.51 -4.19
N THR A 214 -7.47 0.90 -3.44
CA THR A 214 -6.04 1.25 -3.55
C THR A 214 -5.09 0.10 -3.82
N ALA A 215 -5.52 -1.16 -3.71
CA ALA A 215 -4.66 -2.32 -3.92
C ALA A 215 -4.19 -2.48 -5.37
N MET A 216 -5.03 -2.05 -6.33
CA MET A 216 -4.71 -2.11 -7.75
C MET A 216 -4.56 -0.70 -8.35
N PRO A 217 -3.55 -0.49 -9.16
CA PRO A 217 -2.58 -1.42 -9.72
C PRO A 217 -1.31 -1.60 -8.86
N GLU A 218 -1.30 -1.21 -7.58
CA GLU A 218 -0.11 -1.28 -6.71
C GLU A 218 0.52 -2.69 -6.71
N ALA A 219 -0.29 -3.75 -6.53
CA ALA A 219 0.18 -5.12 -6.56
C ALA A 219 0.72 -5.56 -7.94
N LYS A 220 0.06 -5.17 -9.05
CA LYS A 220 0.53 -5.44 -10.41
C LYS A 220 1.89 -4.81 -10.69
N LEU A 221 2.04 -3.54 -10.31
CA LEU A 221 3.28 -2.80 -10.49
C LEU A 221 4.40 -3.34 -9.58
N ALA A 222 4.09 -3.76 -8.36
CA ALA A 222 5.05 -4.42 -7.49
C ALA A 222 5.57 -5.73 -8.13
N ARG A 223 4.68 -6.52 -8.76
CA ARG A 223 5.04 -7.73 -9.49
C ARG A 223 5.98 -7.41 -10.67
N GLU A 224 5.66 -6.42 -11.49
CA GLU A 224 6.52 -5.96 -12.59
C GLU A 224 7.85 -5.36 -12.12
N ALA A 225 7.88 -4.79 -10.91
CA ALA A 225 9.11 -4.27 -10.30
C ALA A 225 9.94 -5.36 -9.59
N GLN A 226 9.52 -6.63 -9.64
CA GLN A 226 10.20 -7.73 -8.95
C GLN A 226 10.30 -7.48 -7.43
N ILE A 227 9.24 -6.91 -6.85
CA ILE A 227 9.11 -6.62 -5.42
C ILE A 227 8.19 -7.66 -4.78
N CYS A 228 8.58 -8.23 -3.65
CA CYS A 228 7.70 -9.00 -2.78
C CYS A 228 6.63 -8.06 -2.21
N TYR A 229 5.36 -8.32 -2.52
CA TYR A 229 4.25 -7.47 -2.08
C TYR A 229 3.31 -8.25 -1.16
N ALA A 230 2.92 -7.65 -0.04
CA ALA A 230 1.83 -8.11 0.82
C ALA A 230 0.94 -6.93 1.18
N LEU A 231 -0.35 -7.20 1.44
CA LEU A 231 -1.32 -6.16 1.78
C LEU A 231 -2.06 -6.51 3.06
N ILE A 232 -2.08 -5.57 4.01
CA ILE A 232 -2.91 -5.60 5.21
C ILE A 232 -4.14 -4.73 4.96
N ALA A 233 -5.32 -5.33 4.91
CA ALA A 233 -6.58 -4.62 4.82
C ALA A 233 -7.10 -4.29 6.22
N LEU A 234 -7.51 -3.04 6.42
CA LEU A 234 -8.02 -2.48 7.67
C LEU A 234 -9.53 -2.36 7.54
N VAL A 235 -10.27 -3.22 8.19
CA VAL A 235 -11.73 -3.29 8.05
C VAL A 235 -12.38 -2.14 8.81
N SER A 236 -13.03 -1.21 8.11
CA SER A 236 -13.68 -0.04 8.70
C SER A 236 -15.18 -0.18 8.91
N ASP A 237 -15.84 -0.94 8.03
CA ASP A 237 -17.31 -1.08 7.97
C ASP A 237 -17.71 -2.33 7.18
N TYR A 238 -19.03 -2.57 7.06
CA TYR A 238 -19.60 -3.69 6.30
C TYR A 238 -20.04 -3.31 4.88
N ASP A 239 -19.48 -2.27 4.28
CA ASP A 239 -19.98 -1.74 3.02
C ASP A 239 -21.51 -1.52 3.06
N CYS A 240 -22.17 -1.34 1.91
CA CYS A 240 -23.61 -1.03 1.87
C CYS A 240 -24.52 -2.25 1.61
N TRP A 241 -23.98 -3.49 1.55
CA TRP A 241 -24.80 -4.70 1.42
C TRP A 241 -25.63 -4.99 2.66
N ARG A 242 -25.07 -4.69 3.84
CA ARG A 242 -25.75 -4.88 5.11
C ARG A 242 -26.70 -3.71 5.37
N PRO A 243 -28.01 -3.95 5.58
CA PRO A 243 -28.94 -2.89 5.89
C PRO A 243 -28.55 -2.19 7.19
N HIS A 244 -28.33 -0.89 7.15
CA HIS A 244 -28.20 -0.12 8.38
C HIS A 244 -29.56 -0.06 9.07
N HIS A 245 -29.61 -0.22 10.38
CA HIS A 245 -30.84 -0.02 11.12
C HIS A 245 -31.34 1.40 10.87
N ALA A 246 -32.58 1.53 10.38
CA ALA A 246 -33.22 2.79 9.94
C ALA A 246 -33.25 3.92 10.99
N LYS A 247 -32.85 3.63 12.23
CA LYS A 247 -32.83 4.57 13.36
C LYS A 247 -31.44 5.18 13.64
N LYS A 248 -30.34 4.70 12.99
CA LYS A 248 -29.01 5.34 13.18
C LYS A 248 -28.95 6.65 12.39
N VAL A 249 -28.65 7.73 13.07
CA VAL A 249 -28.37 9.03 12.44
C VAL A 249 -27.08 8.91 11.62
N LYS A 250 -27.03 9.48 10.39
CA LYS A 250 -25.85 9.41 9.51
C LYS A 250 -24.53 9.80 10.22
N GLN A 251 -24.61 10.77 11.13
CA GLN A 251 -23.44 11.21 11.91
C GLN A 251 -22.89 10.15 12.86
N SER A 252 -23.77 9.34 13.48
CA SER A 252 -23.34 8.24 14.36
C SER A 252 -22.70 7.10 13.58
N LEU A 253 -23.16 6.83 12.36
CA LEU A 253 -22.55 5.85 11.47
C LEU A 253 -21.13 6.26 11.07
N LEU A 254 -20.92 7.52 10.69
CA LEU A 254 -19.58 8.03 10.35
C LEU A 254 -18.62 7.95 11.54
N GLN A 255 -19.09 8.28 12.75
CA GLN A 255 -18.29 8.15 13.97
C GLN A 255 -17.88 6.70 14.25
N GLU A 256 -18.80 5.73 14.03
CA GLU A 256 -18.52 4.30 14.17
C GLU A 256 -17.46 3.83 13.16
N ILE A 257 -17.60 4.19 11.87
CA ILE A 257 -16.61 3.90 10.82
C ILE A 257 -15.23 4.46 11.17
N MET A 258 -15.17 5.70 11.63
CA MET A 258 -13.91 6.34 12.02
C MET A 258 -13.28 5.67 13.25
N ALA A 259 -14.08 5.25 14.23
CA ALA A 259 -13.59 4.53 15.40
C ALA A 259 -13.04 3.15 15.04
N ASN A 260 -13.74 2.40 14.18
CA ASN A 260 -13.29 1.11 13.67
C ASN A 260 -11.99 1.24 12.87
N LEU A 261 -11.91 2.24 11.97
CA LEU A 261 -10.70 2.52 11.20
C LEU A 261 -9.53 2.86 12.11
N GLN A 262 -9.76 3.65 13.16
CA GLN A 262 -8.71 3.98 14.14
C GLN A 262 -8.23 2.73 14.90
N ALA A 263 -9.15 1.86 15.31
CA ALA A 263 -8.82 0.59 15.96
C ALA A 263 -8.01 -0.31 15.03
N ALA A 264 -8.47 -0.52 13.79
CA ALA A 264 -7.75 -1.30 12.77
C ALA A 264 -6.37 -0.69 12.44
N THR A 265 -6.25 0.65 12.41
CA THR A 265 -4.96 1.34 12.21
C THR A 265 -3.98 1.07 13.35
N ASN A 266 -4.45 1.12 14.60
CA ASN A 266 -3.64 0.82 15.77
C ASN A 266 -3.17 -0.65 15.76
N ASN A 267 -4.06 -1.57 15.41
CA ASN A 267 -3.76 -2.98 15.25
C ASN A 267 -2.73 -3.22 14.13
N CYS A 268 -2.91 -2.59 12.99
CA CYS A 268 -1.96 -2.65 11.86
C CYS A 268 -0.57 -2.10 12.27
N LEU A 269 -0.54 -1.00 12.99
CA LEU A 269 0.71 -0.41 13.48
C LEU A 269 1.44 -1.38 14.42
N LYS A 270 0.72 -1.95 15.39
CA LYS A 270 1.24 -2.96 16.31
C LYS A 270 1.79 -4.17 15.56
N LEU A 271 1.06 -4.67 14.56
CA LEU A 271 1.49 -5.78 13.71
C LEU A 271 2.78 -5.44 12.95
N ILE A 272 2.84 -4.28 12.29
CA ILE A 272 4.03 -3.82 11.56
C ILE A 272 5.23 -3.69 12.51
N GLU A 273 5.06 -3.09 13.68
CA GLU A 273 6.11 -2.97 14.69
C GLU A 273 6.64 -4.32 15.15
N THR A 274 5.77 -5.30 15.39
CA THR A 274 6.14 -6.67 15.78
C THR A 274 6.95 -7.36 14.68
N VAL A 275 6.49 -7.27 13.43
CA VAL A 275 7.22 -7.81 12.27
C VAL A 275 8.59 -7.18 12.10
N LEU A 276 8.70 -5.86 12.31
CA LEU A 276 9.96 -5.14 12.16
C LEU A 276 10.92 -5.37 13.33
N ALA A 277 10.41 -5.60 14.54
CA ALA A 277 11.22 -5.95 15.71
C ALA A 277 11.65 -7.42 15.70
N GLY A 278 10.91 -8.29 15.01
CA GLY A 278 11.19 -9.72 14.95
C GLY A 278 12.40 -10.07 14.07
N GLU A 279 12.81 -11.32 14.15
CA GLU A 279 13.96 -11.87 13.40
C GLU A 279 13.57 -12.37 12.01
N ALA A 280 12.27 -12.39 11.67
CA ALA A 280 11.79 -12.90 10.38
C ALA A 280 12.43 -12.14 9.21
N GLU A 281 12.93 -12.91 8.23
CA GLU A 281 13.51 -12.40 6.99
C GLU A 281 12.40 -11.81 6.09
N LEU A 282 12.38 -10.50 5.93
CA LEU A 282 11.42 -9.82 5.06
C LEU A 282 11.92 -9.69 3.61
N VAL A 283 13.22 -9.70 3.40
CA VAL A 283 13.87 -9.65 2.09
C VAL A 283 14.55 -10.98 1.85
N SER A 284 14.34 -11.60 0.68
CA SER A 284 15.02 -12.83 0.28
C SER A 284 15.34 -12.76 -1.21
N GLU A 285 16.59 -13.04 -1.56
CA GLU A 285 17.05 -13.05 -2.95
C GLU A 285 16.47 -14.22 -3.75
N ASP A 286 16.23 -15.34 -3.08
CA ASP A 286 15.70 -16.56 -3.70
C ASP A 286 14.18 -16.54 -3.88
N CYS A 287 13.49 -15.49 -3.41
CA CYS A 287 12.04 -15.40 -3.55
C CYS A 287 11.62 -15.37 -5.02
N PRO A 288 10.66 -16.20 -5.47
CA PRO A 288 10.17 -16.20 -6.86
C PRO A 288 9.70 -14.83 -7.36
N CYS A 289 9.20 -13.96 -6.47
CA CYS A 289 8.81 -12.59 -6.82
C CYS A 289 9.97 -11.79 -7.45
N ARG A 290 11.23 -12.10 -7.07
CA ARG A 290 12.45 -11.45 -7.60
C ARG A 290 12.79 -11.86 -9.04
N LYS A 291 12.09 -12.85 -9.58
CA LYS A 291 12.29 -13.41 -10.93
C LYS A 291 11.03 -13.26 -11.81
N SER A 292 10.08 -12.42 -11.40
CA SER A 292 8.79 -12.29 -12.09
C SER A 292 8.88 -11.78 -13.53
N LEU A 293 10.00 -11.16 -13.93
CA LEU A 293 10.25 -10.71 -15.31
C LEU A 293 11.01 -11.73 -16.17
N GLU A 294 11.55 -12.81 -15.59
CA GLU A 294 12.46 -13.73 -16.30
C GLU A 294 11.85 -14.29 -17.58
N LEU A 295 10.59 -14.71 -17.55
CA LEU A 295 9.83 -15.26 -18.66
C LEU A 295 8.67 -14.36 -19.10
N ALA A 296 8.49 -13.20 -18.49
CA ALA A 296 7.34 -12.33 -18.70
C ALA A 296 7.48 -11.39 -19.92
N VAL A 297 8.70 -11.09 -20.35
CA VAL A 297 8.97 -10.15 -21.47
C VAL A 297 8.84 -10.88 -22.80
N TRP A 298 7.77 -10.57 -23.55
CA TRP A 298 7.46 -11.21 -24.83
C TRP A 298 7.98 -10.44 -26.04
N THR A 299 8.23 -9.14 -25.90
CA THR A 299 8.86 -8.35 -26.95
C THR A 299 10.29 -8.82 -27.16
N ASP A 300 10.69 -9.02 -28.44
CA ASP A 300 12.09 -9.31 -28.78
C ASP A 300 13.00 -8.23 -28.18
N LYS A 301 13.98 -8.66 -27.38
CA LYS A 301 14.90 -7.76 -26.68
C LYS A 301 15.69 -6.85 -27.64
N SER A 302 15.86 -7.25 -28.91
CA SER A 302 16.52 -6.43 -29.94
C SER A 302 15.67 -5.23 -30.37
N GLN A 303 14.33 -5.32 -30.21
CA GLN A 303 13.39 -4.27 -30.56
C GLN A 303 13.19 -3.23 -29.44
N ILE A 304 13.68 -3.50 -28.23
CA ILE A 304 13.61 -2.54 -27.12
C ILE A 304 14.78 -1.56 -27.23
N SER A 305 14.48 -0.27 -27.36
CA SER A 305 15.49 0.76 -27.54
C SER A 305 16.48 0.83 -26.37
N ALA A 306 17.73 1.25 -26.65
CA ALA A 306 18.72 1.45 -25.59
C ALA A 306 18.30 2.54 -24.58
N ALA A 307 17.53 3.55 -25.04
CA ALA A 307 17.00 4.60 -24.17
C ALA A 307 15.95 4.04 -23.20
N ASP A 308 15.05 3.19 -23.65
CA ASP A 308 14.03 2.56 -22.80
C ASP A 308 14.64 1.57 -21.81
N LYS A 309 15.61 0.76 -22.27
CA LYS A 309 16.39 -0.11 -21.38
C LYS A 309 17.05 0.68 -20.26
N LYS A 310 17.68 1.81 -20.58
CA LYS A 310 18.30 2.70 -19.59
C LYS A 310 17.28 3.33 -18.65
N LYS A 311 16.12 3.77 -19.17
CA LYS A 311 15.04 4.38 -18.41
C LYS A 311 14.46 3.44 -17.36
N LEU A 312 14.38 2.15 -17.67
CA LEU A 312 13.77 1.13 -16.82
C LEU A 312 14.78 0.17 -16.19
N ALA A 313 16.09 0.46 -16.27
CA ALA A 313 17.16 -0.44 -15.82
C ALA A 313 16.91 -0.98 -14.40
N VAL A 314 16.46 -0.12 -13.49
CA VAL A 314 16.20 -0.46 -12.09
C VAL A 314 15.14 -1.57 -11.90
N LEU A 315 14.25 -1.78 -12.87
CA LEU A 315 13.25 -2.86 -12.80
C LEU A 315 13.86 -4.25 -13.03
N PHE A 316 15.05 -4.32 -13.62
CA PHE A 316 15.75 -5.55 -13.97
C PHE A 316 16.93 -5.87 -13.03
N GLU A 317 17.12 -5.03 -12.01
CA GLU A 317 18.04 -5.25 -10.89
C GLU A 317 17.28 -5.93 -9.73
#